data_7965c5c7effd39a55cb0408183bf8649
#
_entry.id   7965c5c7effd39a55cb0408183bf8649
#
_cell.length_a   1.000
_cell.length_b   1.000
_cell.length_c   1.000
_cell.angle_alpha   90.00
_cell.angle_beta   90.00
_cell.angle_gamma   90.00
#
_symmetry.space_group_name_H-M   'P 1'
#
loop_
_entity.id
_entity.type
_entity.pdbx_description
1 polymer ?
#
loop_
_entity_poly.entity_id
_entity_poly.type
_entity_poly.pdbx_seq_one_letter_code
_entity_poly.pdbx_strand_id
1 'polypeptide(L)'
;MDESLNILSNNGVKPIPISAKEAFTYIQKGALILDIRKDYETNYRVIDFPEIIYLPYDSYKDKYNSVPKERDIVIVDNVGLVSPEVGRFLVSKGYNRVFYIGGGIIDWDAAGLPLKKDLDYELNGGCACQVRQKNRNTTI
;
A
#
# COMPACT_ATOMS: atom_id res chain seq x y z
N MET A 1 16.16 7.50 26.27
CA MET A 1 16.07 7.63 26.00
C MET A 1 15.82 7.69 25.67
N ASP A 2 15.58 7.61 25.71
CA ASP A 2 15.32 7.72 25.33
C ASP A 2 14.80 7.77 25.03
N GLU A 3 14.44 7.71 25.25
CA GLU A 3 13.96 7.87 24.96
C GLU A 3 13.64 8.32 24.71
N SER A 4 13.68 8.70 25.22
CA SER A 4 13.45 9.24 24.95
C SER A 4 13.32 9.48 24.29
N LEU A 5 13.46 9.28 24.24
CA LEU A 5 13.39 9.45 23.47
C LEU A 5 12.70 9.48 22.83
N ASN A 6 12.32 9.24 22.97
CA ASN A 6 11.70 9.12 22.39
C ASN A 6 10.98 9.61 22.23
N ILE A 7 10.63 9.62 22.80
CA ILE A 7 10.05 10.21 22.59
C ILE A 7 10.02 11.18 22.23
N LEU A 8 10.35 11.44 22.50
CA LEU A 8 10.40 12.24 21.98
C LEU A 8 9.85 12.38 21.02
N SER A 9 9.29 12.04 21.42
CA SER A 9 8.66 12.08 20.61
C SER A 9 8.81 11.60 19.33
N ASN A 10 8.25 11.71 18.62
CA ASN A 10 8.33 11.27 17.26
C ASN A 10 9.39 11.94 16.43
N ASN A 11 10.26 12.67 17.06
CA ASN A 11 11.25 13.46 16.32
C ASN A 11 12.18 12.60 15.49
N GLY A 12 12.46 11.40 15.93
CA GLY A 12 13.36 10.53 15.22
C GLY A 12 12.66 9.46 14.39
N VAL A 13 11.35 9.42 14.43
CA VAL A 13 10.61 8.35 13.75
C VAL A 13 10.18 8.82 12.37
N LYS A 14 10.49 8.02 11.37
CA LYS A 14 10.14 8.33 9.99
C LYS A 14 9.66 7.06 9.30
N PRO A 15 8.78 7.19 8.30
CA PRO A 15 8.47 6.01 7.47
C PRO A 15 9.72 5.58 6.73
N ILE A 16 9.89 4.26 6.60
CA ILE A 16 11.13 3.69 6.07
C ILE A 16 10.84 3.07 4.70
N PRO A 17 11.54 3.52 3.64
CA PRO A 17 11.39 2.89 2.33
C PRO A 17 12.04 1.52 2.32
N ILE A 18 11.36 0.55 1.73
CA ILE A 18 11.89 -0.81 1.58
C ILE A 18 11.56 -1.29 0.17
N SER A 19 12.29 -2.30 -0.27
CA SER A 19 12.00 -2.92 -1.56
C SER A 19 10.76 -3.81 -1.43
N ALA A 20 10.19 -4.19 -2.58
CA ALA A 20 9.06 -5.12 -2.58
C ALA A 20 9.46 -6.45 -1.94
N LYS A 21 10.67 -6.93 -2.20
CA LYS A 21 11.11 -8.19 -1.62
C LYS A 21 11.26 -8.10 -0.10
N GLU A 22 11.78 -6.99 0.40
CA GLU A 22 11.85 -6.77 1.84
C GLU A 22 10.45 -6.69 2.45
N ALA A 23 9.54 -6.00 1.75
CA ALA A 23 8.16 -5.90 2.19
C ALA A 23 7.52 -7.28 2.31
N PHE A 24 7.77 -8.15 1.33
CA PHE A 24 7.26 -9.51 1.37
C PHE A 24 7.74 -10.25 2.61
N THR A 25 9.00 -10.08 2.96
CA THR A 25 9.55 -10.70 4.17
C THR A 25 8.86 -10.19 5.42
N TYR A 26 8.67 -8.87 5.53
CA TYR A 26 7.97 -8.29 6.68
C TYR A 26 6.54 -8.80 6.78
N ILE A 27 5.85 -8.90 5.64
CA ILE A 27 4.47 -9.36 5.63
C ILE A 27 4.37 -10.81 6.07
N GLN A 28 5.31 -11.64 5.65
CA GLN A 28 5.34 -13.04 6.10
C GLN A 28 5.58 -13.15 7.59
N LYS A 29 6.17 -12.14 8.20
CA LYS A 29 6.40 -12.09 9.64
C LYS A 29 5.29 -11.39 10.41
N GLY A 30 4.22 -11.04 9.74
CA GLY A 30 3.05 -10.48 10.41
C GLY A 30 2.77 -9.01 10.16
N ALA A 31 3.55 -8.35 9.29
CA ALA A 31 3.26 -6.97 8.95
C ALA A 31 1.96 -6.88 8.16
N LEU A 32 1.26 -5.77 8.32
CA LEU A 32 -0.01 -5.53 7.67
C LEU A 32 0.22 -4.68 6.42
N ILE A 33 -0.41 -5.08 5.32
CA ILE A 33 -0.37 -4.28 4.09
C ILE A 33 -1.42 -3.19 4.18
N LEU A 34 -1.01 -1.98 3.90
CA LEU A 34 -1.92 -0.84 3.83
C LEU A 34 -1.91 -0.30 2.40
N ASP A 35 -2.95 -0.61 1.66
CA ASP A 35 -3.05 -0.22 0.25
C ASP A 35 -3.79 1.12 0.18
N ILE A 36 -3.08 2.15 -0.26
CA ILE A 36 -3.62 3.50 -0.28
C ILE A 36 -4.02 3.96 -1.68
N ARG A 37 -4.04 3.02 -2.63
CA ARG A 37 -4.46 3.35 -3.98
C ARG A 37 -5.97 3.60 -4.01
N LYS A 38 -6.41 4.38 -4.99
CA LYS A 38 -7.85 4.60 -5.19
C LYS A 38 -8.50 3.32 -5.70
N ASP A 39 -9.81 3.21 -5.50
CA ASP A 39 -10.52 1.98 -5.82
C ASP A 39 -10.29 1.51 -7.25
N TYR A 40 -10.35 2.43 -8.21
CA TYR A 40 -10.18 2.02 -9.61
C TYR A 40 -8.75 1.56 -9.91
N GLU A 41 -7.80 1.99 -9.10
CA GLU A 41 -6.42 1.56 -9.27
C GLU A 41 -6.19 0.16 -8.72
N THR A 42 -6.92 -0.21 -7.66
CA THR A 42 -6.76 -1.53 -7.07
C THR A 42 -7.43 -2.63 -7.89
N ASN A 43 -8.40 -2.26 -8.74
CA ASN A 43 -9.14 -3.27 -9.49
C ASN A 43 -8.28 -4.01 -10.51
N TYR A 44 -7.27 -3.36 -11.06
CA TYR A 44 -6.44 -3.97 -12.09
C TYR A 44 -5.38 -4.91 -11.50
N ARG A 45 -4.70 -4.47 -10.45
CA ARG A 45 -3.67 -5.25 -9.79
C ARG A 45 -3.97 -5.27 -8.30
N VAL A 46 -4.30 -6.44 -7.79
CA VAL A 46 -4.65 -6.60 -6.39
C VAL A 46 -3.59 -7.46 -5.72
N ILE A 47 -3.01 -6.97 -4.65
CA ILE A 47 -2.04 -7.76 -3.90
C ILE A 47 -2.76 -8.98 -3.32
N ASP A 48 -2.21 -10.15 -3.58
CA ASP A 48 -2.85 -11.41 -3.21
C ASP A 48 -2.37 -11.87 -1.85
N PHE A 49 -2.90 -11.23 -0.81
CA PHE A 49 -2.63 -11.58 0.59
C PHE A 49 -3.92 -11.45 1.38
N PRO A 50 -4.10 -12.30 2.40
CA PRO A 50 -5.35 -12.27 3.17
C PRO A 50 -5.49 -11.07 4.09
N GLU A 51 -4.39 -10.53 4.60
CA GLU A 51 -4.47 -9.41 5.54
C GLU A 51 -4.02 -8.12 4.87
N ILE A 52 -5.00 -7.38 4.36
CA ILE A 52 -4.74 -6.12 3.71
C ILE A 52 -5.85 -5.15 4.12
N ILE A 53 -5.47 -3.93 4.43
CA ILE A 53 -6.43 -2.87 4.70
C ILE A 53 -6.34 -1.87 3.55
N TYR A 54 -7.50 -1.48 3.03
CA TYR A 54 -7.58 -0.47 1.98
C TYR A 54 -7.88 0.87 2.63
N LEU A 55 -6.97 1.82 2.44
CA LEU A 55 -7.09 3.15 3.03
C LEU A 55 -6.83 4.18 1.92
N PRO A 56 -7.83 4.44 1.07
CA PRO A 56 -7.61 5.29 -0.11
C PRO A 56 -7.02 6.65 0.23
N TYR A 57 -6.09 7.08 -0.60
CA TYR A 57 -5.35 8.31 -0.38
C TYR A 57 -6.27 9.53 -0.21
N ASP A 58 -7.41 9.55 -0.91
CA ASP A 58 -8.31 10.70 -0.85
C ASP A 58 -9.14 10.74 0.43
N SER A 59 -9.08 9.73 1.29
CA SER A 59 -9.87 9.71 2.53
C SER A 59 -9.08 9.20 3.73
N TYR A 60 -7.78 9.02 3.61
CA TYR A 60 -7.01 8.35 4.67
C TYR A 60 -6.99 9.15 5.98
N LYS A 61 -7.05 10.47 5.90
CA LYS A 61 -7.01 11.28 7.12
C LYS A 61 -8.24 11.11 7.99
N ASP A 62 -9.35 10.71 7.37
CA ASP A 62 -10.60 10.48 8.10
C ASP A 62 -10.75 9.05 8.58
N LYS A 63 -10.05 8.11 7.94
CA LYS A 63 -10.32 6.68 8.14
C LYS A 63 -9.18 5.90 8.77
N TYR A 64 -8.07 6.55 9.05
CA TYR A 64 -6.86 5.84 9.51
C TYR A 64 -7.06 5.12 10.84
N ASN A 65 -8.06 5.49 11.62
CA ASN A 65 -8.28 4.89 12.93
C ASN A 65 -8.51 3.39 12.89
N SER A 66 -8.91 2.85 11.73
CA SER A 66 -9.11 1.41 11.59
C SER A 66 -7.78 0.65 11.50
N VAL A 67 -6.67 1.35 11.32
CA VAL A 67 -5.36 0.70 11.19
C VAL A 67 -4.78 0.48 12.58
N PRO A 68 -4.43 -0.77 12.95
CA PRO A 68 -3.88 -1.02 14.29
C PRO A 68 -2.50 -0.41 14.45
N LYS A 69 -2.25 0.17 15.61
CA LYS A 69 -0.98 0.84 15.88
C LYS A 69 0.13 -0.10 16.30
N GLU A 70 -0.23 -1.26 16.79
CA GLU A 70 0.75 -2.17 17.39
C GLU A 70 1.38 -3.10 16.36
N ARG A 71 0.96 -3.05 15.12
CA ARG A 71 1.52 -3.89 14.08
C ARG A 71 2.47 -3.12 13.20
N ASP A 72 3.41 -3.83 12.59
CA ASP A 72 4.22 -3.25 11.53
C ASP A 72 3.31 -2.99 10.33
N ILE A 73 3.45 -1.83 9.74
CA ILE A 73 2.59 -1.40 8.62
C ILE A 73 3.46 -1.23 7.38
N VAL A 74 3.04 -1.82 6.27
CA VAL A 74 3.70 -1.64 4.97
C VAL A 74 2.73 -0.95 4.04
N ILE A 75 3.01 0.28 3.69
CA ILE A 75 2.16 1.09 2.82
C ILE A 75 2.54 0.84 1.37
N VAL A 76 1.54 0.71 0.51
CA VAL A 76 1.78 0.55 -0.92
C VAL A 76 0.88 1.48 -1.73
N ASP A 77 1.48 2.17 -2.70
CA ASP A 77 0.75 2.90 -3.73
C ASP A 77 1.27 2.42 -5.09
N ASN A 78 0.97 3.13 -6.16
CA ASN A 78 1.36 2.65 -7.49
C ASN A 78 2.86 2.66 -7.72
N VAL A 79 3.53 3.76 -7.37
CA VAL A 79 4.95 3.93 -7.67
C VAL A 79 5.77 4.44 -6.49
N GLY A 80 5.17 4.49 -5.32
CA GLY A 80 5.88 4.94 -4.13
C GLY A 80 5.90 6.45 -3.95
N LEU A 81 5.08 7.16 -4.69
CA LEU A 81 5.14 8.62 -4.69
C LEU A 81 4.42 9.25 -3.51
N VAL A 82 3.25 8.73 -3.14
CA VAL A 82 2.46 9.33 -2.06
C VAL A 82 2.56 8.56 -0.75
N SER A 83 3.12 7.37 -0.76
CA SER A 83 3.29 6.59 0.47
C SER A 83 4.09 7.31 1.54
N PRO A 84 5.17 8.05 1.22
CA PRO A 84 5.89 8.78 2.26
C PRO A 84 5.02 9.80 3.00
N GLU A 85 4.13 10.46 2.28
CA GLU A 85 3.23 11.45 2.91
C GLU A 85 2.29 10.75 3.89
N VAL A 86 1.68 9.65 3.47
CA VAL A 86 0.78 8.89 4.34
C VAL A 86 1.56 8.34 5.53
N GLY A 87 2.77 7.87 5.28
CA GLY A 87 3.62 7.36 6.36
C GLY A 87 3.92 8.43 7.41
N ARG A 88 4.26 9.62 6.98
CA ARG A 88 4.52 10.73 7.92
C ARG A 88 3.27 11.08 8.71
N PHE A 89 2.11 11.04 8.07
CA PHE A 89 0.86 11.27 8.77
C PHE A 89 0.64 10.23 9.87
N LEU A 90 0.83 8.96 9.54
CA LEU A 90 0.64 7.88 10.51
C LEU A 90 1.62 8.01 11.67
N VAL A 91 2.87 8.31 11.38
CA VAL A 91 3.86 8.54 12.45
C VAL A 91 3.40 9.66 13.36
N SER A 92 2.84 10.74 12.80
CA SER A 92 2.36 11.86 13.61
C SER A 92 1.18 11.46 14.50
N LYS A 93 0.50 10.36 14.18
CA LYS A 93 -0.63 9.84 14.95
C LYS A 93 -0.22 8.72 15.90
N GLY A 94 1.07 8.50 16.07
CA GLY A 94 1.56 7.55 17.05
C GLY A 94 1.93 6.17 16.52
N TYR A 95 1.92 5.98 15.21
CA TYR A 95 2.38 4.73 14.62
C TYR A 95 3.89 4.75 14.58
N ASN A 96 4.53 3.71 15.13
CA ASN A 96 5.99 3.71 15.30
C ASN A 96 6.73 2.86 14.28
N ARG A 97 6.06 1.90 13.65
CA ARG A 97 6.74 0.98 12.74
C ARG A 97 6.02 1.05 11.40
N VAL A 98 6.39 2.05 10.62
CA VAL A 98 5.75 2.36 9.34
C VAL A 98 6.78 2.25 8.23
N PHE A 99 6.51 1.37 7.29
CA PHE A 99 7.34 1.14 6.12
C PHE A 99 6.53 1.42 4.87
N TYR A 100 7.20 1.66 3.75
CA TYR A 100 6.49 1.75 2.48
C TYR A 100 7.35 1.18 1.38
N ILE A 101 6.69 0.64 0.34
CA ILE A 101 7.40 0.07 -0.78
C ILE A 101 7.83 1.22 -1.69
N GLY A 102 9.14 1.48 -1.75
CA GLY A 102 9.66 2.65 -2.46
C GLY A 102 9.27 2.69 -3.93
N GLY A 103 9.19 1.54 -4.58
CA GLY A 103 8.78 1.45 -5.98
C GLY A 103 7.31 1.12 -6.18
N GLY A 104 6.55 1.00 -5.09
CA GLY A 104 5.11 0.76 -5.16
C GLY A 104 4.74 -0.59 -5.75
N ILE A 105 3.51 -0.67 -6.23
CA ILE A 105 2.99 -1.92 -6.80
C ILE A 105 3.76 -2.32 -8.06
N ILE A 106 4.34 -1.36 -8.76
CA ILE A 106 5.16 -1.65 -9.93
C ILE A 106 6.36 -2.52 -9.54
N ASP A 107 7.02 -2.17 -8.43
CA ASP A 107 8.15 -2.95 -7.94
C ASP A 107 7.70 -4.34 -7.48
N TRP A 108 6.56 -4.40 -6.80
CA TRP A 108 5.98 -5.67 -6.34
C TRP A 108 5.72 -6.60 -7.51
N ASP A 109 5.09 -6.06 -8.57
CA ASP A 109 4.78 -6.84 -9.76
C ASP A 109 6.06 -7.29 -10.47
N ALA A 110 7.02 -6.37 -10.62
CA ALA A 110 8.28 -6.70 -11.27
C ALA A 110 9.06 -7.78 -10.52
N ALA A 111 8.89 -7.85 -9.21
CA ALA A 111 9.57 -8.86 -8.40
C ALA A 111 8.87 -10.21 -8.45
N GLY A 112 7.73 -10.32 -9.14
CA GLY A 112 7.01 -11.57 -9.26
C GLY A 112 6.28 -12.01 -8.00
N LEU A 113 5.95 -11.07 -7.12
CA LEU A 113 5.31 -11.40 -5.86
C LEU A 113 3.80 -11.60 -6.04
N PRO A 114 3.11 -12.21 -5.05
CA PRO A 114 1.69 -12.58 -5.22
C PRO A 114 0.82 -11.39 -5.59
N LEU A 115 0.13 -11.50 -6.72
CA LEU A 115 -0.65 -10.42 -7.26
C LEU A 115 -1.72 -11.01 -8.17
N LYS A 116 -2.95 -10.51 -8.04
CA LYS A 116 -4.04 -10.86 -8.95
C LYS A 116 -4.21 -9.74 -9.94
N LYS A 117 -4.27 -10.08 -11.21
CA LYS A 117 -4.45 -9.11 -12.28
C LYS A 117 -5.76 -9.37 -13.01
N ASP A 118 -6.39 -8.29 -13.42
CA ASP A 118 -7.56 -8.37 -14.29
C ASP A 118 -7.07 -8.45 -15.73
N LEU A 119 -7.05 -9.65 -16.28
CA LEU A 119 -6.55 -9.87 -17.63
C LEU A 119 -7.40 -9.18 -18.69
N ASP A 120 -8.70 -9.11 -18.46
CA ASP A 120 -9.58 -8.42 -19.39
C ASP A 120 -9.25 -6.94 -19.46
N TYR A 121 -8.98 -6.34 -18.33
CA TYR A 121 -8.60 -4.94 -18.26
C TYR A 121 -7.28 -4.73 -19.01
N GLU A 122 -6.33 -5.62 -18.80
CA GLU A 122 -5.02 -5.51 -19.43
C GLU A 122 -5.09 -5.62 -20.94
N LEU A 123 -5.93 -6.52 -21.43
CA LEU A 123 -6.05 -6.76 -22.87
C LEU A 123 -6.85 -5.69 -23.59
N ASN A 124 -7.79 -5.10 -22.90
CA ASN A 124 -8.70 -4.13 -23.52
C ASN A 124 -8.37 -2.72 -23.24
N GLY A 125 -7.40 -2.45 -22.57
CA GLY A 125 -7.18 -1.31 -22.37
C GLY A 125 -7.02 -0.68 -21.62
N GLY A 126 -6.85 -1.19 -21.05
CA GLY A 126 -6.54 -0.29 -20.39
C GLY A 126 -6.37 0.88 -21.17
N CYS A 127 -6.56 0.96 -22.13
CA CYS A 127 -6.47 2.12 -22.77
C CYS A 127 -7.65 2.75 -22.92
N ALA A 128 -7.93 2.84 -22.68
CA ALA A 128 -8.75 3.37 -22.60
C ALA A 128 -9.76 3.47 -22.97
N CYS A 129 -9.86 3.43 -23.45
CA CYS A 129 -10.60 3.45 -23.77
C CYS A 129 -11.49 2.80 -23.60
N GLN A 130 -11.46 2.52 -23.75
CA GLN A 130 -12.10 1.79 -23.64
C GLN A 130 -12.91 1.34 -23.13
N VAL A 131 -13.34 1.50 -23.48
CA VAL A 131 -13.95 0.97 -23.00
C VAL A 131 -14.54 0.25 -22.65
N ARG A 132 -14.94 -0.03 -22.75
CA ARG A 132 -15.36 -0.81 -22.48
C ARG A 132 -15.73 -1.42 -21.73
N GLN A 133 -15.92 -1.46 -21.80
CA GLN A 133 -16.06 -2.17 -21.13
C GLN A 133 -16.48 -2.89 -20.67
N LYS A 134 -16.88 -3.09 -21.01
CA LYS A 134 -17.20 -3.91 -20.78
C LYS A 134 -17.42 -4.71 -20.36
N ASN A 135 -17.82 -4.71 -20.49
CA ASN A 135 -17.94 -5.62 -20.17
C ASN A 135 -17.74 -6.29 -19.74
N ARG A 136 -17.72 -6.36 -19.51
CA ARG A 136 -17.38 -7.20 -19.21
C ARG A 136 -17.52 -8.07 -18.64
N ASN A 137 -17.89 -8.21 -18.50
CA ASN A 137 -17.78 -9.19 -18.15
C ASN A 137 -17.85 -9.96 -18.62
N THR A 138 -18.00 -10.03 -19.08
CA THR A 138 -17.79 -10.75 -19.58
C THR A 138 -17.22 -11.26 -20.16
N THR A 139 -17.23 -11.40 -20.34
CA THR A 139 -16.51 -11.84 -20.77
C THR A 139 -15.96 -12.12 -21.14
N ILE A 140 -15.98 -12.25 -21.25
CA ILE A 140 -15.20 -12.28 -21.61
C ILE A 140 -14.82 -12.60 -21.87
#